data_913d96ae3633e8fba664d5db464af1ee
#
_entry.id   913d96ae3633e8fba664d5db464af1ee
#
_cell.length_a   1.000
_cell.length_b   1.000
_cell.length_c   1.000
_cell.angle_alpha   90.00
_cell.angle_beta   90.00
_cell.angle_gamma   90.00
#
_symmetry.space_group_name_H-M   'P 1'
#
loop_
_entity.id
_entity.type
_entity.pdbx_description
1 polymer ?
#
loop_
_entity_poly.entity_id
_entity_poly.type
_entity_poly.pdbx_seq_one_letter_code
_entity_poly.pdbx_strand_id
1 'polypeptide(L)'
;IAAILLYVAYNMSGWRNFAHLCQTASKGAVATLVLTFVLTIVFDLVVAIGVGMLITVVLFMKMVSEETEVKGWKYYCDENSEVTHLRELPKSVRVYEINGPMFFGMTERIADISVKDFTRYLIIRMRGVPSLDATGMNALENLYDYCNSHGVRLIFSHVNEQPMKTMRRAGFVDLVGEEHFRSCIDDAIAHARELLEAEQDVRRASREARRS
;
A
#
# COMPACT_ATOMS: atom_id res chain seq x y z
N ILE A 1 -42.25 -39.93 5.55
CA ILE A 1 -40.85 -39.67 5.11
C ILE A 1 -40.65 -38.14 4.94
N ALA A 2 -41.51 -37.42 4.21
CA ALA A 2 -41.36 -35.97 3.99
C ALA A 2 -41.33 -35.16 5.29
N ALA A 3 -42.16 -35.47 6.28
CA ALA A 3 -42.18 -34.79 7.57
C ALA A 3 -40.89 -34.97 8.37
N ILE A 4 -40.25 -36.13 8.27
CA ILE A 4 -38.97 -36.42 8.92
C ILE A 4 -37.87 -35.61 8.26
N LEU A 5 -37.86 -35.53 6.93
CA LEU A 5 -36.87 -34.69 6.18
C LEU A 5 -37.00 -33.22 6.51
N LEU A 6 -38.22 -32.70 6.63
CA LEU A 6 -38.48 -31.31 7.06
C LEU A 6 -37.97 -31.03 8.48
N TYR A 7 -38.20 -31.94 9.40
CA TYR A 7 -37.75 -31.84 10.79
C TYR A 7 -36.21 -31.85 10.87
N VAL A 8 -35.57 -32.78 10.15
CA VAL A 8 -34.11 -32.85 10.07
C VAL A 8 -33.51 -31.60 9.43
N ALA A 9 -34.09 -31.11 8.32
CA ALA A 9 -33.66 -29.89 7.66
C ALA A 9 -33.75 -28.69 8.59
N TYR A 10 -34.82 -28.53 9.34
CA TYR A 10 -35.00 -27.47 10.32
C TYR A 10 -33.96 -27.54 11.45
N ASN A 11 -33.72 -28.74 11.97
CA ASN A 11 -32.80 -28.94 13.10
C ASN A 11 -31.33 -28.75 12.67
N MET A 12 -30.98 -29.09 11.42
CA MET A 12 -29.65 -28.91 10.86
C MET A 12 -29.39 -27.50 10.31
N SER A 13 -30.44 -26.71 10.08
CA SER A 13 -30.30 -25.37 9.44
C SER A 13 -29.54 -24.33 10.27
N GLY A 14 -29.37 -24.57 11.58
CA GLY A 14 -28.57 -23.68 12.44
C GLY A 14 -29.05 -22.23 12.44
N TRP A 15 -30.34 -21.98 12.42
CA TRP A 15 -30.99 -20.65 12.30
C TRP A 15 -30.35 -19.59 13.21
N ARG A 16 -29.95 -19.96 14.42
CA ARG A 16 -29.31 -19.01 15.36
C ARG A 16 -27.94 -18.56 14.88
N ASN A 17 -27.16 -19.52 14.34
CA ASN A 17 -25.82 -19.21 13.78
C ASN A 17 -25.94 -18.37 12.52
N PHE A 18 -26.94 -18.66 11.67
CA PHE A 18 -27.22 -17.86 10.48
C PHE A 18 -27.59 -16.41 10.84
N ALA A 19 -28.50 -16.20 11.79
CA ALA A 19 -28.88 -14.86 12.24
C ALA A 19 -27.69 -14.09 12.82
N HIS A 20 -26.84 -14.76 13.62
CA HIS A 20 -25.63 -14.16 14.17
C HIS A 20 -24.62 -13.81 13.08
N LEU A 21 -24.44 -14.68 12.07
CA LEU A 21 -23.57 -14.41 10.93
C LEU A 21 -24.05 -13.19 10.13
N CYS A 22 -25.34 -13.07 9.89
CA CYS A 22 -25.92 -11.93 9.17
C CYS A 22 -25.73 -10.60 9.91
N GLN A 23 -25.62 -10.63 11.24
CA GLN A 23 -25.37 -9.42 12.05
C GLN A 23 -23.89 -9.05 12.16
N THR A 24 -23.00 -10.04 12.11
CA THR A 24 -21.56 -9.85 12.38
C THR A 24 -20.73 -9.79 11.10
N ALA A 25 -21.16 -10.45 10.01
CA ALA A 25 -20.43 -10.50 8.77
C ALA A 25 -20.54 -9.23 7.95
N SER A 26 -19.54 -8.96 7.10
CA SER A 26 -19.56 -7.85 6.16
C SER A 26 -20.72 -8.00 5.16
N LYS A 27 -21.25 -6.88 4.67
CA LYS A 27 -22.35 -6.87 3.67
C LYS A 27 -22.04 -7.73 2.44
N GLY A 28 -20.78 -7.78 2.02
CA GLY A 28 -20.33 -8.60 0.90
C GLY A 28 -20.41 -10.10 1.21
N ALA A 29 -20.02 -10.53 2.41
CA ALA A 29 -20.11 -11.92 2.83
C ALA A 29 -21.55 -12.40 2.94
N VAL A 30 -22.45 -11.57 3.48
CA VAL A 30 -23.90 -11.87 3.55
C VAL A 30 -24.49 -11.98 2.16
N ALA A 31 -24.14 -11.07 1.25
CA ALA A 31 -24.61 -11.11 -0.14
C ALA A 31 -24.16 -12.38 -0.86
N THR A 32 -22.90 -12.78 -0.68
CA THR A 32 -22.37 -14.04 -1.26
C THR A 32 -23.10 -15.26 -0.70
N LEU A 33 -23.37 -15.28 0.60
CA LEU A 33 -24.07 -16.38 1.25
C LEU A 33 -25.50 -16.53 0.72
N VAL A 34 -26.25 -15.42 0.64
CA VAL A 34 -27.62 -15.42 0.10
C VAL A 34 -27.62 -15.83 -1.37
N LEU A 35 -26.71 -15.30 -2.16
CA LEU A 35 -26.59 -15.61 -3.59
C LEU A 35 -26.27 -17.10 -3.79
N THR A 36 -25.29 -17.65 -3.05
CA THR A 36 -24.96 -19.08 -3.12
C THR A 36 -26.14 -19.95 -2.72
N PHE A 37 -26.89 -19.55 -1.68
CA PHE A 37 -28.10 -20.25 -1.28
C PHE A 37 -29.18 -20.27 -2.39
N VAL A 38 -29.45 -19.13 -3.00
CA VAL A 38 -30.41 -19.03 -4.11
C VAL A 38 -29.95 -19.85 -5.31
N LEU A 39 -28.66 -19.79 -5.67
CA LEU A 39 -28.10 -20.61 -6.74
C LEU A 39 -28.26 -22.12 -6.47
N THR A 40 -28.08 -22.55 -5.22
CA THR A 40 -28.23 -23.96 -4.84
C THR A 40 -29.67 -24.48 -5.03
N ILE A 41 -30.66 -23.56 -4.85
CA ILE A 41 -32.07 -23.91 -5.04
C ILE A 41 -32.46 -23.95 -6.52
N VAL A 42 -31.94 -23.00 -7.32
CA VAL A 42 -32.36 -22.80 -8.73
C VAL A 42 -31.59 -23.69 -9.70
N PHE A 43 -30.30 -23.91 -9.42
CA PHE A 43 -29.42 -24.71 -10.26
C PHE A 43 -29.05 -26.03 -9.54
N ASP A 44 -27.79 -26.36 -9.59
CA ASP A 44 -27.22 -27.55 -8.93
C ASP A 44 -26.19 -27.10 -7.88
N LEU A 45 -25.97 -27.95 -6.87
CA LEU A 45 -25.01 -27.73 -5.80
C LEU A 45 -23.59 -27.44 -6.36
N VAL A 46 -23.18 -28.18 -7.41
CA VAL A 46 -21.85 -28.03 -8.03
C VAL A 46 -21.68 -26.63 -8.63
N VAL A 47 -22.70 -26.15 -9.35
CA VAL A 47 -22.69 -24.82 -9.95
C VAL A 47 -22.68 -23.73 -8.87
N ALA A 48 -23.48 -23.91 -7.81
CA ALA A 48 -23.55 -22.94 -6.71
C ALA A 48 -22.20 -22.82 -5.98
N ILE A 49 -21.50 -23.91 -5.73
CA ILE A 49 -20.17 -23.91 -5.10
C ILE A 49 -19.17 -23.20 -6.01
N GLY A 50 -19.13 -23.52 -7.31
CA GLY A 50 -18.20 -22.92 -8.26
C GLY A 50 -18.37 -21.40 -8.36
N VAL A 51 -19.60 -20.93 -8.54
CA VAL A 51 -19.92 -19.49 -8.62
C VAL A 51 -19.68 -18.79 -7.30
N GLY A 52 -20.09 -19.39 -6.18
CA GLY A 52 -19.85 -18.84 -4.84
C GLY A 52 -18.38 -18.68 -4.52
N MET A 53 -17.55 -19.66 -4.88
CA MET A 53 -16.10 -19.62 -4.71
C MET A 53 -15.46 -18.50 -5.55
N LEU A 54 -15.88 -18.36 -6.83
CA LEU A 54 -15.38 -17.35 -7.72
C LEU A 54 -15.70 -15.94 -7.19
N ILE A 55 -16.93 -15.69 -6.75
CA ILE A 55 -17.34 -14.42 -6.17
C ILE A 55 -16.56 -14.12 -4.89
N THR A 56 -16.38 -15.13 -4.02
CA THR A 56 -15.61 -14.95 -2.78
C THR A 56 -14.17 -14.55 -3.08
N VAL A 57 -13.52 -15.15 -4.07
CA VAL A 57 -12.16 -14.81 -4.49
C VAL A 57 -12.09 -13.35 -4.98
N VAL A 58 -13.03 -12.92 -5.82
CA VAL A 58 -13.09 -11.54 -6.33
C VAL A 58 -13.29 -10.54 -5.20
N LEU A 59 -14.21 -10.82 -4.27
CA LEU A 59 -14.44 -9.94 -3.10
C LEU A 59 -13.23 -9.90 -2.18
N PHE A 60 -12.55 -11.02 -1.98
CA PHE A 60 -11.32 -11.08 -1.20
C PHE A 60 -10.20 -10.26 -1.84
N MET A 61 -10.02 -10.37 -3.16
CA MET A 61 -9.03 -9.56 -3.88
C MET A 61 -9.32 -8.05 -3.73
N LYS A 62 -10.60 -7.66 -3.83
CA LYS A 62 -11.01 -6.27 -3.63
C LYS A 62 -10.71 -5.80 -2.20
N MET A 63 -11.05 -6.59 -1.20
CA MET A 63 -10.80 -6.27 0.21
C MET A 63 -9.31 -6.07 0.49
N VAL A 64 -8.45 -6.97 0.01
CA VAL A 64 -6.98 -6.87 0.17
C VAL A 64 -6.43 -5.62 -0.53
N SER A 65 -6.99 -5.26 -1.69
CA SER A 65 -6.60 -4.03 -2.40
C SER A 65 -7.02 -2.75 -1.67
N GLU A 66 -8.13 -2.77 -0.94
CA GLU A 66 -8.62 -1.61 -0.18
C GLU A 66 -7.86 -1.39 1.14
N GLU A 67 -7.22 -2.41 1.70
CA GLU A 67 -6.45 -2.30 2.96
C GLU A 67 -5.12 -1.56 2.81
N THR A 68 -4.64 -1.36 1.57
CA THR A 68 -3.38 -0.65 1.36
C THR A 68 -3.61 0.85 1.43
N GLU A 69 -2.93 1.52 2.34
CA GLU A 69 -3.03 2.96 2.56
C GLU A 69 -1.69 3.65 2.26
N VAL A 70 -1.74 4.77 1.54
CA VAL A 70 -0.61 5.69 1.36
C VAL A 70 -0.90 6.93 2.19
N LYS A 71 -0.11 7.16 3.24
CA LYS A 71 -0.29 8.30 4.14
C LYS A 71 0.91 9.23 4.09
N GLY A 72 0.66 10.52 3.82
CA GLY A 72 1.67 11.55 3.97
C GLY A 72 1.93 11.86 5.46
N TRP A 73 3.17 11.81 5.88
CA TRP A 73 3.56 11.94 7.29
C TRP A 73 3.34 13.34 7.89
N LYS A 74 2.92 14.30 7.14
CA LYS A 74 2.56 15.63 7.64
C LYS A 74 1.37 15.63 8.62
N TYR A 75 0.58 14.54 8.64
CA TYR A 75 -0.63 14.41 9.44
C TYR A 75 -0.50 13.46 10.65
N TYR A 76 0.63 12.79 10.82
CA TYR A 76 0.89 11.92 11.97
C TYR A 76 1.68 12.64 13.06
N CYS A 77 1.08 13.66 13.64
CA CYS A 77 1.46 14.11 14.97
C CYS A 77 0.61 13.31 16.00
N ASP A 78 0.84 12.02 16.09
CA ASP A 78 0.37 11.25 17.23
C ASP A 78 1.33 11.52 18.39
N GLU A 79 0.81 12.05 19.50
CA GLU A 79 1.60 12.53 20.64
C GLU A 79 2.44 11.44 21.34
N ASN A 80 2.30 10.17 20.92
CA ASN A 80 2.95 9.00 21.52
C ASN A 80 3.97 8.28 20.60
N SER A 81 4.29 8.80 19.41
CA SER A 81 5.30 8.15 18.58
C SER A 81 6.70 8.70 18.87
N GLU A 82 7.67 7.82 18.97
CA GLU A 82 9.12 8.07 19.15
C GLU A 82 9.76 8.98 18.08
N VAL A 83 8.96 9.61 17.22
CA VAL A 83 9.38 10.37 16.05
C VAL A 83 9.35 11.87 16.33
N THR A 84 9.99 12.28 17.39
CA THR A 84 10.16 13.69 17.76
C THR A 84 10.98 14.46 16.70
N HIS A 85 11.82 13.77 15.95
CA HIS A 85 12.73 14.39 14.95
C HIS A 85 12.03 14.82 13.65
N LEU A 86 10.81 14.37 13.37
CA LEU A 86 10.07 14.78 12.16
C LEU A 86 9.52 16.20 12.20
N ARG A 87 9.44 16.83 13.37
CA ARG A 87 9.06 18.24 13.49
C ARG A 87 10.06 19.21 12.84
N GLU A 88 11.29 18.75 12.60
CA GLU A 88 12.37 19.58 12.05
C GLU A 88 12.69 19.28 10.58
N LEU A 89 11.81 18.58 9.84
CA LEU A 89 12.04 18.31 8.43
C LEU A 89 12.05 19.60 7.61
N PRO A 90 13.08 19.83 6.79
CA PRO A 90 13.09 20.93 5.83
C PRO A 90 11.86 20.85 4.92
N LYS A 91 11.30 21.99 4.54
CA LYS A 91 10.13 22.04 3.65
C LYS A 91 10.35 21.36 2.30
N SER A 92 11.60 21.16 1.92
CA SER A 92 12.05 20.50 0.70
C SER A 92 12.07 18.96 0.79
N VAL A 93 11.87 18.37 1.98
CA VAL A 93 11.78 16.92 2.19
C VAL A 93 10.36 16.54 2.52
N ARG A 94 9.86 15.50 1.88
CA ARG A 94 8.55 14.90 2.19
C ARG A 94 8.70 13.42 2.49
N VAL A 95 7.89 12.93 3.40
CA VAL A 95 7.84 11.53 3.78
C VAL A 95 6.44 11.00 3.55
N TYR A 96 6.35 9.89 2.86
CA TYR A 96 5.12 9.11 2.70
C TYR A 96 5.35 7.71 3.23
N GLU A 97 4.37 7.19 3.91
CA GLU A 97 4.36 5.81 4.38
C GLU A 97 3.34 5.01 3.59
N ILE A 98 3.79 3.87 3.09
CA ILE A 98 2.94 2.89 2.41
C ILE A 98 2.74 1.73 3.37
N ASN A 99 1.48 1.43 3.68
CA ASN A 99 1.08 0.32 4.53
C ASN A 99 0.16 -0.61 3.77
N GLY A 100 0.45 -1.89 3.82
CA GLY A 100 -0.29 -2.94 3.15
C GLY A 100 0.42 -3.51 1.92
N PRO A 101 -0.09 -4.61 1.37
CA PRO A 101 0.52 -5.27 0.22
C PRO A 101 0.35 -4.44 -1.04
N MET A 102 1.43 -4.23 -1.78
CA MET A 102 1.44 -3.48 -3.04
C MET A 102 1.06 -4.39 -4.21
N PHE A 103 -0.24 -4.54 -4.42
CA PHE A 103 -0.84 -5.32 -5.49
C PHE A 103 -1.70 -4.43 -6.41
N PHE A 104 -2.58 -5.06 -7.14
CA PHE A 104 -3.54 -4.46 -8.03
C PHE A 104 -4.30 -3.26 -7.38
N GLY A 105 -4.35 -2.11 -8.06
CA GLY A 105 -5.05 -0.90 -7.57
C GLY A 105 -4.15 0.15 -6.89
N MET A 106 -2.87 -0.12 -6.66
CA MET A 106 -1.94 0.83 -6.05
C MET A 106 -1.57 2.01 -6.95
N THR A 107 -1.69 1.86 -8.26
CA THR A 107 -1.30 2.89 -9.24
C THR A 107 -2.02 4.22 -8.99
N GLU A 108 -3.33 4.19 -8.70
CA GLU A 108 -4.11 5.39 -8.40
C GLU A 108 -3.67 6.04 -7.07
N ARG A 109 -3.39 5.23 -6.04
CA ARG A 109 -2.99 5.73 -4.71
C ARG A 109 -1.58 6.31 -4.69
N ILE A 110 -0.67 5.76 -5.48
CA ILE A 110 0.69 6.31 -5.65
C ILE A 110 0.63 7.59 -6.50
N ALA A 111 -0.27 7.68 -7.47
CA ALA A 111 -0.48 8.90 -8.25
C ALA A 111 -1.00 10.07 -7.39
N ASP A 112 -1.66 9.81 -6.26
CA ASP A 112 -2.06 10.82 -5.28
C ASP A 112 -0.88 11.40 -4.47
N ILE A 113 0.32 10.83 -4.61
CA ILE A 113 1.53 11.40 -4.01
C ILE A 113 1.82 12.74 -4.68
N SER A 114 1.38 13.80 -4.04
CA SER A 114 1.55 15.17 -4.54
C SER A 114 2.97 15.67 -4.27
N VAL A 115 3.74 15.84 -5.32
CA VAL A 115 5.01 16.55 -5.28
C VAL A 115 4.72 18.04 -5.43
N LYS A 116 5.01 18.84 -4.38
CA LYS A 116 4.89 20.31 -4.45
C LYS A 116 6.14 20.92 -5.08
N ASP A 117 6.01 22.09 -5.68
CA ASP A 117 7.06 22.80 -6.42
C ASP A 117 8.40 23.00 -5.65
N PHE A 118 8.35 22.94 -4.31
CA PHE A 118 9.53 23.08 -3.46
C PHE A 118 10.10 21.76 -2.94
N THR A 119 9.52 20.60 -3.31
CA THR A 119 10.02 19.30 -2.89
C THR A 119 11.29 18.94 -3.67
N ARG A 120 12.33 18.53 -2.97
CA ARG A 120 13.60 18.06 -3.55
C ARG A 120 13.84 16.57 -3.30
N TYR A 121 13.41 16.11 -2.15
CA TYR A 121 13.57 14.73 -1.72
C TYR A 121 12.23 14.17 -1.26
N LEU A 122 11.92 12.99 -1.76
CA LEU A 122 10.73 12.25 -1.39
C LEU A 122 11.16 10.92 -0.75
N ILE A 123 10.90 10.78 0.53
CA ILE A 123 11.20 9.56 1.27
C ILE A 123 9.96 8.67 1.29
N ILE A 124 10.09 7.45 0.81
CA ILE A 124 9.04 6.43 0.83
C ILE A 124 9.39 5.40 1.90
N ARG A 125 8.58 5.35 2.95
CA ARG A 125 8.71 4.36 4.01
C ARG A 125 7.87 3.13 3.66
N MET A 126 8.51 1.95 3.60
CA MET A 126 7.87 0.70 3.18
C MET A 126 7.84 -0.36 4.27
N ARG A 127 7.94 0.04 5.55
CA ARG A 127 7.90 -0.88 6.70
C ARG A 127 6.63 -1.74 6.71
N GLY A 128 5.49 -1.13 6.37
CA GLY A 128 4.20 -1.79 6.33
C GLY A 128 3.91 -2.57 5.05
N VAL A 129 4.87 -2.69 4.12
CA VAL A 129 4.70 -3.38 2.83
C VAL A 129 5.25 -4.81 2.93
N PRO A 130 4.40 -5.84 3.11
CA PRO A 130 4.87 -7.22 3.22
C PRO A 130 5.23 -7.82 1.87
N SER A 131 4.60 -7.36 0.79
CA SER A 131 4.79 -7.92 -0.55
C SER A 131 4.55 -6.89 -1.65
N LEU A 132 5.28 -7.06 -2.75
CA LEU A 132 5.26 -6.22 -3.95
C LEU A 132 5.15 -7.12 -5.17
N ASP A 133 4.13 -6.90 -6.01
CA ASP A 133 3.94 -7.58 -7.28
C ASP A 133 4.41 -6.75 -8.48
N ALA A 134 4.21 -7.24 -9.70
CA ALA A 134 4.58 -6.53 -10.91
C ALA A 134 3.79 -5.23 -11.10
N THR A 135 2.53 -5.18 -10.67
CA THR A 135 1.69 -3.98 -10.79
C THR A 135 2.16 -2.90 -9.81
N GLY A 136 2.47 -3.28 -8.56
CA GLY A 136 3.07 -2.39 -7.59
C GLY A 136 4.45 -1.89 -8.02
N MET A 137 5.24 -2.74 -8.70
CA MET A 137 6.54 -2.35 -9.25
C MET A 137 6.39 -1.28 -10.34
N ASN A 138 5.50 -1.48 -11.31
CA ASN A 138 5.20 -0.48 -12.34
C ASN A 138 4.73 0.86 -11.74
N ALA A 139 3.96 0.81 -10.64
CA ALA A 139 3.53 2.03 -9.97
C ALA A 139 4.71 2.80 -9.34
N LEU A 140 5.71 2.09 -8.79
CA LEU A 140 6.94 2.70 -8.28
C LEU A 140 7.83 3.26 -9.40
N GLU A 141 7.93 2.57 -10.52
CA GLU A 141 8.64 3.06 -11.71
C GLU A 141 8.01 4.34 -12.26
N ASN A 142 6.69 4.38 -12.37
CA ASN A 142 5.97 5.59 -12.78
C ASN A 142 6.17 6.75 -11.80
N LEU A 143 6.19 6.46 -10.49
CA LEU A 143 6.51 7.47 -9.48
C LEU A 143 7.94 7.99 -9.62
N TYR A 144 8.89 7.11 -9.89
CA TYR A 144 10.28 7.49 -10.12
C TYR A 144 10.41 8.41 -11.34
N ASP A 145 9.80 8.04 -12.47
CA ASP A 145 9.82 8.86 -13.68
C ASP A 145 9.17 10.23 -13.46
N TYR A 146 8.05 10.24 -12.74
CA TYR A 146 7.38 11.49 -12.37
C TYR A 146 8.28 12.35 -11.48
N CYS A 147 8.88 11.80 -10.45
CA CYS A 147 9.79 12.52 -9.56
C CYS A 147 11.03 13.02 -10.30
N ASN A 148 11.64 12.19 -11.13
CA ASN A 148 12.82 12.53 -11.90
C ASN A 148 12.55 13.68 -12.89
N SER A 149 11.40 13.67 -13.55
CA SER A 149 10.97 14.76 -14.45
C SER A 149 10.76 16.11 -13.74
N HIS A 150 10.45 16.07 -12.44
CA HIS A 150 10.28 17.27 -11.59
C HIS A 150 11.54 17.62 -10.76
N GLY A 151 12.65 16.92 -10.98
CA GLY A 151 13.91 17.14 -10.26
C GLY A 151 13.84 16.77 -8.77
N VAL A 152 13.00 15.79 -8.44
CA VAL A 152 12.82 15.24 -7.09
C VAL A 152 13.49 13.88 -7.00
N ARG A 153 14.35 13.68 -5.99
CA ARG A 153 15.02 12.39 -5.76
C ARG A 153 14.22 11.53 -4.80
N LEU A 154 14.09 10.25 -5.13
CA LEU A 154 13.47 9.26 -4.28
C LEU A 154 14.48 8.65 -3.30
N ILE A 155 14.06 8.45 -2.06
CA ILE A 155 14.78 7.71 -1.03
C ILE A 155 13.81 6.70 -0.43
N PHE A 156 14.25 5.47 -0.27
CA PHE A 156 13.46 4.40 0.32
C PHE A 156 13.95 4.06 1.72
N SER A 157 13.02 3.81 2.64
CA SER A 157 13.37 3.39 4.00
C SER A 157 12.56 2.16 4.43
N HIS A 158 13.19 1.29 5.21
CA HIS A 158 12.54 0.09 5.75
C HIS A 158 11.90 -0.79 4.68
N VAL A 159 12.60 -1.06 3.59
CA VAL A 159 12.11 -1.99 2.56
C VAL A 159 12.28 -3.42 3.06
N ASN A 160 11.17 -4.16 3.17
CA ASN A 160 11.17 -5.55 3.59
C ASN A 160 11.85 -6.47 2.56
N GLU A 161 12.19 -7.69 2.95
CA GLU A 161 12.98 -8.64 2.13
C GLU A 161 12.32 -8.96 0.79
N GLN A 162 11.01 -9.25 0.78
CA GLN A 162 10.31 -9.63 -0.44
C GLN A 162 10.21 -8.45 -1.43
N PRO A 163 9.75 -7.23 -1.05
CA PRO A 163 9.81 -6.06 -1.91
C PRO A 163 11.22 -5.74 -2.43
N MET A 164 12.23 -5.81 -1.57
CA MET A 164 13.62 -5.57 -1.97
C MET A 164 14.09 -6.57 -3.03
N LYS A 165 13.76 -7.85 -2.87
CA LYS A 165 14.08 -8.89 -3.85
C LYS A 165 13.40 -8.63 -5.20
N THR A 166 12.15 -8.16 -5.18
CA THR A 166 11.41 -7.82 -6.39
C THR A 166 12.02 -6.60 -7.09
N MET A 167 12.34 -5.54 -6.34
CA MET A 167 12.99 -4.32 -6.85
C MET A 167 14.36 -4.61 -7.47
N ARG A 168 15.19 -5.44 -6.82
CA ARG A 168 16.49 -5.87 -7.37
C ARG A 168 16.32 -6.66 -8.65
N ARG A 169 15.36 -7.57 -8.71
CA ARG A 169 15.08 -8.35 -9.93
C ARG A 169 14.61 -7.48 -11.09
N ALA A 170 13.87 -6.42 -10.82
CA ALA A 170 13.42 -5.45 -11.82
C ALA A 170 14.52 -4.45 -12.23
N GLY A 171 15.70 -4.45 -11.58
CA GLY A 171 16.75 -3.45 -11.82
C GLY A 171 16.44 -2.07 -11.24
N PHE A 172 15.38 -1.95 -10.44
CA PHE A 172 14.94 -0.68 -9.88
C PHE A 172 15.91 -0.13 -8.83
N VAL A 173 16.58 -1.00 -8.08
CA VAL A 173 17.59 -0.59 -7.10
C VAL A 173 18.77 0.08 -7.81
N ASP A 174 19.21 -0.45 -8.94
CA ASP A 174 20.31 0.12 -9.74
C ASP A 174 19.87 1.45 -10.39
N LEU A 175 18.59 1.57 -10.78
CA LEU A 175 18.02 2.77 -11.37
C LEU A 175 17.93 3.92 -10.40
N VAL A 176 17.50 3.67 -9.15
CA VAL A 176 17.39 4.67 -8.07
C VAL A 176 18.74 4.99 -7.44
N GLY A 177 19.63 4.00 -7.37
CA GLY A 177 20.90 4.01 -6.65
C GLY A 177 20.79 3.32 -5.29
N GLU A 178 21.66 2.34 -5.03
CA GLU A 178 21.62 1.55 -3.79
C GLU A 178 21.82 2.43 -2.54
N GLU A 179 22.54 3.54 -2.67
CA GLU A 179 22.76 4.53 -1.61
C GLU A 179 21.48 5.24 -1.13
N HIS A 180 20.41 5.20 -1.91
CA HIS A 180 19.10 5.77 -1.55
C HIS A 180 18.17 4.79 -0.83
N PHE A 181 18.63 3.54 -0.60
CA PHE A 181 17.91 2.56 0.20
C PHE A 181 18.47 2.50 1.61
N ARG A 182 17.69 2.94 2.59
CA ARG A 182 18.11 3.04 4.00
C ARG A 182 17.35 2.05 4.89
N SER A 183 18.04 1.56 5.91
CA SER A 183 17.51 0.57 6.85
C SER A 183 16.40 1.13 7.74
N CYS A 184 16.49 2.40 8.12
CA CYS A 184 15.51 3.06 8.97
C CYS A 184 15.15 4.45 8.45
N ILE A 185 14.10 5.04 9.03
CA ILE A 185 13.61 6.35 8.61
C ILE A 185 14.58 7.47 9.01
N ASP A 186 15.25 7.33 10.15
CA ASP A 186 16.18 8.33 10.65
C ASP A 186 17.41 8.43 9.75
N ASP A 187 17.94 7.29 9.28
CA ASP A 187 19.03 7.23 8.29
C ASP A 187 18.60 7.85 6.95
N ALA A 188 17.35 7.63 6.52
CA ALA A 188 16.83 8.21 5.29
C ALA A 188 16.70 9.73 5.39
N ILE A 189 16.28 10.24 6.55
CA ILE A 189 16.17 11.68 6.82
C ILE A 189 17.57 12.32 6.91
N ALA A 190 18.51 11.66 7.60
CA ALA A 190 19.89 12.12 7.69
C ALA A 190 20.51 12.22 6.30
N HIS A 191 20.36 11.18 5.49
CA HIS A 191 20.84 11.14 4.11
C HIS A 191 20.23 12.26 3.24
N ALA A 192 18.92 12.52 3.36
CA ALA A 192 18.27 13.61 2.65
C ALA A 192 18.80 15.00 3.07
N ARG A 193 19.15 15.18 4.36
CA ARG A 193 19.75 16.42 4.87
C ARG A 193 21.17 16.62 4.32
N GLU A 194 22.01 15.59 4.36
CA GLU A 194 23.36 15.62 3.82
C GLU A 194 23.36 16.02 2.33
N LEU A 195 22.47 15.43 1.54
CA LEU A 195 22.33 15.75 0.14
C LEU A 195 21.85 17.20 -0.09
N LEU A 196 20.94 17.71 0.76
CA LEU A 196 20.49 19.10 0.70
C LEU A 196 21.61 20.10 1.03
N GLU A 197 22.43 19.81 2.04
CA GLU A 197 23.56 20.64 2.43
C GLU A 197 24.60 20.68 1.30
N ALA A 198 24.95 19.52 0.74
CA ALA A 198 25.87 19.43 -0.39
C ALA A 198 25.37 20.23 -1.62
N GLU A 199 24.07 20.14 -1.95
CA GLU A 199 23.49 20.95 -3.03
C GLU A 199 23.54 22.46 -2.75
N GLN A 200 23.34 22.88 -1.50
CA GLN A 200 23.41 24.28 -1.11
C GLN A 200 24.83 24.81 -1.21
N ASP A 201 25.82 24.03 -0.80
CA ASP A 201 27.23 24.43 -0.86
C ASP A 201 27.71 24.57 -2.31
N VAL A 202 27.34 23.62 -3.20
CA VAL A 202 27.63 23.74 -4.63
C VAL A 202 26.99 24.98 -5.25
N ARG A 203 25.75 25.32 -4.84
CA ARG A 203 25.07 26.53 -5.32
C ARG A 203 25.72 27.84 -4.79
N ARG A 204 26.21 27.83 -3.54
CA ARG A 204 26.95 28.97 -2.97
C ARG A 204 28.24 29.15 -3.71
N ALA A 205 29.05 28.14 -3.88
CA ALA A 205 30.30 28.18 -4.63
C ALA A 205 30.11 28.68 -6.08
N SER A 206 29.06 28.18 -6.77
CA SER A 206 28.74 28.62 -8.13
C SER A 206 28.29 30.12 -8.21
N ARG A 207 27.64 30.63 -7.17
CA ARG A 207 27.25 32.05 -7.09
C ARG A 207 28.44 32.94 -6.81
N GLU A 208 29.38 32.54 -5.99
CA GLU A 208 30.60 33.24 -5.67
C GLU A 208 31.52 33.32 -6.92
N ALA A 209 31.68 32.21 -7.63
CA ALA A 209 32.45 32.15 -8.88
C ALA A 209 31.87 33.03 -10.02
N ARG A 210 30.57 33.35 -10.00
CA ARG A 210 29.96 34.28 -10.98
C ARG A 210 30.04 35.72 -10.59
N ARG A 211 30.44 36.01 -9.34
CA ARG A 211 30.57 37.41 -8.83
C ARG A 211 32.02 37.94 -8.85
N SER A 212 32.98 37.01 -8.97
CA SER A 212 34.41 37.34 -9.21
C SER A 212 34.69 37.44 -10.72
#